data_eeb3e2325a42e27592edf71652b7e966
#
_entry.id   eeb3e2325a42e27592edf71652b7e966
#
_cell.length_a   1.000
_cell.length_b   1.000
_cell.length_c   1.000
_cell.angle_alpha   90.00
_cell.angle_beta   90.00
_cell.angle_gamma   90.00
#
_symmetry.space_group_name_H-M   'P 1'
#
loop_
_entity.id
_entity.type
_entity.pdbx_description
1 polymer ?
#
loop_
_entity_poly.entity_id
_entity_poly.type
_entity_poly.pdbx_seq_one_letter_code
_entity_poly.pdbx_strand_id
1 'polypeptide(L)'
;ICEIPPRKGRYRRVIMSVIKSKRGESPMQFIETARKLEAHTFSVVTKAPKRYGPYLLYKLMALATTVHDEVRAANNIYPRNQHEAQMRRDCLIRANIALQNLSPKLTLLYDAILQNPEKCPWIDHAMQEFGEYIKEEAKLIAKVKKADSERYKDLPV
;
A
#
# COMPACT_ATOMS: atom_id res chain seq x y z
N ILE A 1 19.94 12.59 -43.44
CA ILE A 1 19.08 11.90 -42.45
C ILE A 1 19.97 11.54 -41.25
N CYS A 2 19.96 12.36 -40.19
CA CYS A 2 20.71 12.08 -38.97
C CYS A 2 19.86 11.22 -38.08
N GLU A 3 20.22 9.94 -37.93
CA GLU A 3 19.68 9.09 -36.88
C GLU A 3 20.28 9.46 -35.53
N ILE A 4 19.43 9.92 -34.62
CA ILE A 4 19.79 10.14 -33.23
C ILE A 4 19.65 8.79 -32.50
N PRO A 5 20.73 8.20 -31.96
CA PRO A 5 20.61 6.96 -31.23
C PRO A 5 19.85 7.16 -29.91
N PRO A 6 19.02 6.22 -29.50
CA PRO A 6 18.22 6.36 -28.29
C PRO A 6 19.09 6.36 -27.06
N ARG A 7 19.04 7.44 -26.27
CA ARG A 7 19.68 7.51 -24.96
C ARG A 7 18.95 6.62 -23.94
N LYS A 8 19.02 5.31 -24.13
CA LYS A 8 18.54 4.33 -23.17
C LYS A 8 19.69 3.89 -22.27
N GLY A 9 19.79 4.43 -21.08
CA GLY A 9 20.73 3.83 -20.13
C GLY A 9 21.03 4.63 -18.87
N ARG A 10 21.05 5.95 -18.92
CA ARG A 10 21.54 6.75 -17.77
C ARG A 10 20.48 7.00 -16.69
N TYR A 11 19.20 7.16 -17.07
CA TYR A 11 18.12 7.41 -16.12
C TYR A 11 17.79 6.21 -15.21
N ARG A 12 17.89 4.98 -15.74
CA ARG A 12 17.62 3.76 -14.96
C ARG A 12 18.66 3.52 -13.86
N ARG A 13 19.92 3.90 -14.08
CA ARG A 13 21.00 3.73 -13.09
C ARG A 13 20.88 4.71 -11.92
N VAL A 14 20.48 5.94 -12.18
CA VAL A 14 20.34 6.98 -11.15
C VAL A 14 19.18 6.65 -10.21
N ILE A 15 18.02 6.21 -10.75
CA ILE A 15 16.87 5.81 -9.95
C ILE A 15 17.19 4.55 -9.12
N MET A 16 17.87 3.56 -9.69
CA MET A 16 18.25 2.33 -9.00
C MET A 16 19.33 2.56 -7.91
N SER A 17 20.24 3.51 -8.09
CA SER A 17 21.26 3.80 -7.08
C SER A 17 20.69 4.56 -5.88
N VAL A 18 19.72 5.46 -6.09
CA VAL A 18 19.02 6.17 -5.02
C VAL A 18 18.14 5.19 -4.21
N ILE A 19 17.52 4.21 -4.87
CA ILE A 19 16.72 3.19 -4.19
C ILE A 19 17.61 2.20 -3.41
N LYS A 20 18.77 1.85 -3.91
CA LYS A 20 19.71 0.93 -3.23
C LYS A 20 20.38 1.56 -2.00
N SER A 21 20.69 2.84 -2.03
CA SER A 21 21.33 3.53 -0.90
C SER A 21 20.40 3.77 0.30
N LYS A 22 19.08 3.65 0.11
CA LYS A 22 18.06 3.82 1.16
C LYS A 22 17.50 2.52 1.72
N ARG A 23 18.16 1.39 1.51
CA ARG A 23 17.71 0.07 1.97
C ARG A 23 17.92 -0.24 3.46
N GLY A 24 18.48 0.67 4.24
CA GLY A 24 18.37 0.63 5.70
C GLY A 24 17.10 1.37 6.11
N GLU A 25 16.33 0.84 7.04
CA GLU A 25 15.10 1.37 7.66
C GLU A 25 14.69 2.79 7.21
N SER A 26 14.22 2.90 5.96
CA SER A 26 13.79 4.18 5.41
C SER A 26 12.47 4.58 6.07
N PRO A 27 12.34 5.84 6.56
CA PRO A 27 11.05 6.36 7.04
C PRO A 27 9.94 6.32 5.98
N MET A 28 10.27 6.01 4.73
CA MET A 28 9.35 5.88 3.60
C MET A 28 8.89 4.44 3.33
N GLN A 29 9.36 3.46 4.13
CA GLN A 29 9.05 2.05 3.87
C GLN A 29 7.55 1.75 3.95
N PHE A 30 6.81 2.42 4.84
CA PHE A 30 5.36 2.25 4.96
C PHE A 30 4.60 2.70 3.70
N ILE A 31 5.11 3.70 2.97
CA ILE A 31 4.54 4.12 1.68
C ILE A 31 4.85 3.10 0.60
N GLU A 32 6.07 2.59 0.56
CA GLU A 32 6.49 1.59 -0.44
C GLU A 32 5.75 0.26 -0.25
N THR A 33 5.54 -0.17 0.98
CA THR A 33 4.76 -1.38 1.27
C THR A 33 3.29 -1.20 0.87
N ALA A 34 2.70 -0.04 1.14
CA ALA A 34 1.34 0.30 0.69
C ALA A 34 1.22 0.30 -0.83
N ARG A 35 2.23 0.85 -1.53
CA ARG A 35 2.29 0.83 -3.00
C ARG A 35 2.35 -0.60 -3.54
N LYS A 36 3.16 -1.46 -2.92
CA LYS A 36 3.25 -2.88 -3.30
C LYS A 36 1.94 -3.62 -3.07
N LEU A 37 1.27 -3.34 -1.96
CA LEU A 37 -0.04 -3.90 -1.65
C LEU A 37 -1.07 -3.48 -2.71
N GLU A 38 -1.10 -2.21 -3.09
CA GLU A 38 -1.99 -1.71 -4.15
C GLU A 38 -1.70 -2.38 -5.49
N ALA A 39 -0.42 -2.49 -5.89
CA ALA A 39 -0.02 -3.13 -7.13
C ALA A 39 -0.36 -4.63 -7.13
N HIS A 40 -0.19 -5.32 -6.01
CA HIS A 40 -0.57 -6.72 -5.87
C HIS A 40 -2.09 -6.89 -5.97
N THR A 41 -2.86 -6.02 -5.31
CA THR A 41 -4.32 -6.00 -5.41
C THR A 41 -4.78 -5.80 -6.85
N PHE A 42 -4.18 -4.84 -7.56
CA PHE A 42 -4.47 -4.61 -8.98
C PHE A 42 -4.21 -5.86 -9.83
N SER A 43 -3.09 -6.52 -9.61
CA SER A 43 -2.74 -7.77 -10.29
C SER A 43 -3.79 -8.87 -10.06
N VAL A 44 -4.27 -9.02 -8.82
CA VAL A 44 -5.27 -10.03 -8.46
C VAL A 44 -6.65 -9.71 -9.02
N VAL A 45 -7.12 -8.47 -8.87
CA VAL A 45 -8.46 -8.08 -9.34
C VAL A 45 -8.59 -8.14 -10.86
N THR A 46 -7.49 -7.93 -11.59
CA THR A 46 -7.50 -8.05 -13.06
C THR A 46 -7.47 -9.49 -13.55
N LYS A 47 -7.03 -10.44 -12.73
CA LYS A 47 -7.02 -11.87 -13.03
C LYS A 47 -8.28 -12.60 -12.57
N ALA A 48 -8.93 -12.10 -11.53
CA ALA A 48 -10.11 -12.71 -10.96
C ALA A 48 -11.31 -12.70 -11.94
N PRO A 49 -12.27 -13.61 -11.79
CA PRO A 49 -13.45 -13.64 -12.65
C PRO A 49 -14.20 -12.31 -12.64
N LYS A 50 -14.42 -11.74 -13.81
CA LYS A 50 -15.03 -10.39 -13.99
C LYS A 50 -16.42 -10.26 -13.36
N ARG A 51 -17.16 -11.36 -13.21
CA ARG A 51 -18.48 -11.38 -12.58
C ARG A 51 -18.46 -10.90 -11.12
N TYR A 52 -17.30 -10.99 -10.44
CA TYR A 52 -17.14 -10.51 -9.07
C TYR A 52 -16.86 -9.01 -8.99
N GLY A 53 -16.60 -8.34 -10.12
CA GLY A 53 -16.20 -6.95 -10.19
C GLY A 53 -17.06 -6.01 -9.37
N PRO A 54 -18.34 -5.81 -9.70
CA PRO A 54 -19.18 -4.82 -9.02
C PRO A 54 -19.50 -5.18 -7.57
N TYR A 55 -19.42 -6.44 -7.20
CA TYR A 55 -19.78 -6.92 -5.85
C TYR A 55 -18.59 -6.97 -4.89
N LEU A 56 -17.38 -7.19 -5.40
CA LEU A 56 -16.22 -7.45 -4.56
C LEU A 56 -14.91 -6.81 -5.08
N LEU A 57 -14.55 -7.03 -6.35
CA LEU A 57 -13.24 -6.63 -6.85
C LEU A 57 -13.03 -5.12 -6.82
N TYR A 58 -14.03 -4.33 -7.14
CA TYR A 58 -13.95 -2.87 -7.07
C TYR A 58 -13.77 -2.38 -5.63
N LYS A 59 -14.39 -3.04 -4.68
CA LYS A 59 -14.23 -2.73 -3.25
C LYS A 59 -12.83 -3.06 -2.73
N LEU A 60 -12.28 -4.21 -3.15
CA LEU A 60 -10.90 -4.58 -2.82
C LEU A 60 -9.91 -3.56 -3.36
N MET A 61 -10.04 -3.17 -4.62
CA MET A 61 -9.16 -2.16 -5.22
C MET A 61 -9.29 -0.81 -4.52
N ALA A 62 -10.51 -0.38 -4.21
CA ALA A 62 -10.77 0.86 -3.49
C ALA A 62 -10.12 0.87 -2.10
N LEU A 63 -10.18 -0.23 -1.36
CA LEU A 63 -9.53 -0.35 -0.05
C LEU A 63 -8.01 -0.26 -0.15
N ALA A 64 -7.40 -0.98 -1.08
CA ALA A 64 -5.95 -0.93 -1.29
C ALA A 64 -5.48 0.46 -1.73
N THR A 65 -6.22 1.12 -2.61
CA THR A 65 -5.99 2.51 -3.02
C THR A 65 -6.08 3.45 -1.83
N THR A 66 -7.10 3.29 -0.97
CA THR A 66 -7.26 4.10 0.24
C THR A 66 -6.08 3.96 1.19
N VAL A 67 -5.57 2.74 1.41
CA VAL A 67 -4.36 2.53 2.23
C VAL A 67 -3.19 3.36 1.69
N HIS A 68 -2.90 3.24 0.40
CA HIS A 68 -1.80 3.96 -0.23
C HIS A 68 -1.99 5.49 -0.21
N ASP A 69 -3.18 5.96 -0.53
CA ASP A 69 -3.49 7.39 -0.56
C ASP A 69 -3.41 8.03 0.83
N GLU A 70 -3.92 7.36 1.86
CA GLU A 70 -3.91 7.87 3.24
C GLU A 70 -2.49 7.89 3.85
N VAL A 71 -1.66 6.89 3.57
CA VAL A 71 -0.26 6.94 4.05
C VAL A 71 0.54 8.02 3.33
N ARG A 72 0.27 8.27 2.06
CA ARG A 72 0.87 9.39 1.32
C ARG A 72 0.38 10.73 1.85
N ALA A 73 -0.91 10.85 2.12
CA ALA A 73 -1.48 12.05 2.73
C ALA A 73 -0.84 12.35 4.09
N ALA A 74 -0.69 11.36 4.95
CA ALA A 74 0.01 11.49 6.22
C ALA A 74 1.45 11.99 6.02
N ASN A 75 2.17 11.43 5.06
CA ASN A 75 3.55 11.82 4.77
C ASN A 75 3.68 13.26 4.25
N ASN A 76 2.64 13.79 3.62
CA ASN A 76 2.62 15.15 3.10
C ASN A 76 2.25 16.21 4.15
N ILE A 77 1.81 15.79 5.33
CA ILE A 77 1.52 16.70 6.45
C ILE A 77 2.78 16.81 7.32
N TYR A 78 3.31 18.03 7.40
CA TYR A 78 4.43 18.40 8.27
C TYR A 78 3.90 19.25 9.41
N PRO A 79 3.53 18.67 10.57
CA PRO A 79 2.82 19.36 11.62
C PRO A 79 3.61 20.53 12.21
N ARG A 80 2.95 21.68 12.34
CA ARG A 80 3.45 22.89 13.04
C ARG A 80 2.69 23.15 14.33
N ASN A 81 1.55 22.50 14.52
CA ASN A 81 0.69 22.61 15.69
C ASN A 81 -0.01 21.28 15.97
N GLN A 82 -0.70 21.19 17.10
CA GLN A 82 -1.40 19.96 17.50
C GLN A 82 -2.53 19.56 16.55
N HIS A 83 -3.20 20.53 15.95
CA HIS A 83 -4.26 20.25 14.97
C HIS A 83 -3.71 19.51 13.73
N GLU A 84 -2.62 19.99 13.17
CA GLU A 84 -1.96 19.34 12.02
C GLU A 84 -1.40 17.97 12.39
N ALA A 85 -0.85 17.81 13.61
CA ALA A 85 -0.41 16.51 14.11
C ALA A 85 -1.57 15.52 14.20
N GLN A 86 -2.75 15.99 14.64
CA GLN A 86 -3.97 15.16 14.69
C GLN A 86 -4.45 14.81 13.28
N MET A 87 -4.44 15.73 12.33
CA MET A 87 -4.78 15.45 10.92
C MET A 87 -3.89 14.35 10.32
N ARG A 88 -2.59 14.42 10.58
CA ARG A 88 -1.65 13.38 10.16
C ARG A 88 -1.99 12.02 10.79
N ARG A 89 -2.28 12.02 12.09
CA ARG A 89 -2.69 10.82 12.82
C ARG A 89 -3.99 10.25 12.27
N ASP A 90 -4.96 11.09 11.93
CA ASP A 90 -6.24 10.67 11.35
C ASP A 90 -6.06 9.97 10.00
N CYS A 91 -5.15 10.46 9.15
CA CYS A 91 -4.79 9.78 7.91
C CYS A 91 -4.23 8.38 8.17
N LEU A 92 -3.34 8.22 9.14
CA LEU A 92 -2.78 6.91 9.51
C LEU A 92 -3.84 5.97 10.09
N ILE A 93 -4.79 6.48 10.85
CA ILE A 93 -5.93 5.71 11.37
C ILE A 93 -6.82 5.23 10.24
N ARG A 94 -7.17 6.10 9.28
CA ARG A 94 -7.97 5.71 8.11
C ARG A 94 -7.26 4.68 7.24
N ALA A 95 -5.95 4.82 7.05
CA ALA A 95 -5.14 3.82 6.35
C ALA A 95 -5.24 2.45 7.05
N ASN A 96 -5.09 2.41 8.36
CA ASN A 96 -5.20 1.16 9.12
C ASN A 96 -6.60 0.55 9.07
N ILE A 97 -7.65 1.35 9.13
CA ILE A 97 -9.03 0.87 8.99
C ILE A 97 -9.23 0.20 7.62
N ALA A 98 -8.81 0.88 6.54
CA ALA A 98 -8.90 0.31 5.19
C ALA A 98 -8.09 -0.99 5.06
N LEU A 99 -6.90 -1.03 5.66
CA LEU A 99 -6.03 -2.20 5.69
C LEU A 99 -6.69 -3.39 6.38
N GLN A 100 -7.30 -3.17 7.56
CA GLN A 100 -8.00 -4.22 8.30
C GLN A 100 -9.27 -4.70 7.58
N ASN A 101 -9.91 -3.83 6.82
CA ASN A 101 -11.10 -4.19 6.04
C ASN A 101 -10.77 -5.04 4.78
N LEU A 102 -9.53 -5.10 4.36
CA LEU A 102 -9.09 -5.97 3.25
C LEU A 102 -9.25 -7.45 3.60
N SER A 103 -8.86 -7.87 4.79
CA SER A 103 -8.82 -9.28 5.18
C SER A 103 -10.15 -10.01 5.04
N PRO A 104 -11.30 -9.53 5.57
CA PRO A 104 -12.57 -10.22 5.40
C PRO A 104 -13.04 -10.27 3.94
N LYS A 105 -12.73 -9.26 3.14
CA LYS A 105 -13.09 -9.23 1.71
C LYS A 105 -12.21 -10.17 0.89
N LEU A 106 -10.95 -10.33 1.25
CA LEU A 106 -10.05 -11.31 0.64
C LEU A 106 -10.48 -12.74 0.98
N THR A 107 -10.95 -12.98 2.21
CA THR A 107 -11.53 -14.27 2.61
C THR A 107 -12.76 -14.59 1.76
N LEU A 108 -13.63 -13.61 1.54
CA LEU A 108 -14.80 -13.78 0.68
C LEU A 108 -14.42 -14.12 -0.77
N LEU A 109 -13.40 -13.45 -1.31
CA LEU A 109 -12.88 -13.74 -2.64
C LEU A 109 -12.31 -15.17 -2.72
N TYR A 110 -11.53 -15.55 -1.73
CA TYR A 110 -10.95 -16.89 -1.64
C TYR A 110 -12.03 -17.97 -1.61
N ASP A 111 -13.02 -17.82 -0.74
CA ASP A 111 -14.16 -18.75 -0.63
C ASP A 111 -14.95 -18.86 -1.95
N ALA A 112 -15.16 -17.74 -2.63
CA ALA A 112 -15.83 -17.72 -3.92
C ALA A 112 -15.04 -18.47 -5.02
N ILE A 113 -13.72 -18.29 -5.04
CA ILE A 113 -12.82 -18.93 -6.00
C ILE A 113 -12.69 -20.42 -5.73
N LEU A 114 -12.71 -20.87 -4.47
CA LEU A 114 -12.62 -22.28 -4.10
C LEU A 114 -13.81 -23.10 -4.60
N GLN A 115 -14.94 -22.49 -4.93
CA GLN A 115 -16.07 -23.18 -5.57
C GLN A 115 -15.73 -23.65 -6.99
N ASN A 116 -14.71 -23.03 -7.62
CA ASN A 116 -14.24 -23.38 -8.97
C ASN A 116 -12.72 -23.15 -9.08
N PRO A 117 -11.89 -23.90 -8.33
CA PRO A 117 -10.47 -23.61 -8.14
C PRO A 117 -9.62 -23.76 -9.41
N GLU A 118 -10.08 -24.53 -10.39
CA GLU A 118 -9.34 -24.80 -11.62
C GLU A 118 -9.07 -23.53 -12.46
N LYS A 119 -9.92 -22.51 -12.33
CA LYS A 119 -9.81 -21.25 -13.08
C LYS A 119 -8.79 -20.28 -12.47
N CYS A 120 -8.43 -20.46 -11.21
CA CYS A 120 -7.56 -19.56 -10.48
C CYS A 120 -6.52 -20.33 -9.67
N PRO A 121 -5.59 -21.05 -10.33
CA PRO A 121 -4.55 -21.83 -9.63
C PRO A 121 -3.58 -20.99 -8.83
N TRP A 122 -3.53 -19.67 -9.10
CA TRP A 122 -2.67 -18.67 -8.47
C TRP A 122 -3.20 -18.16 -7.11
N ILE A 123 -4.42 -18.56 -6.71
CA ILE A 123 -5.10 -17.92 -5.56
C ILE A 123 -4.38 -18.13 -4.22
N ASP A 124 -3.87 -19.31 -3.95
CA ASP A 124 -3.21 -19.60 -2.67
C ASP A 124 -1.96 -18.76 -2.49
N HIS A 125 -1.13 -18.66 -3.51
CA HIS A 125 0.08 -17.84 -3.50
C HIS A 125 -0.26 -16.35 -3.36
N ALA A 126 -1.28 -15.88 -4.08
CA ALA A 126 -1.76 -14.51 -4.00
C ALA A 126 -2.26 -14.16 -2.59
N MET A 127 -2.99 -15.07 -1.93
CA MET A 127 -3.48 -14.86 -0.56
C MET A 127 -2.33 -14.83 0.45
N GLN A 128 -1.32 -15.66 0.27
CA GLN A 128 -0.13 -15.63 1.11
C GLN A 128 0.60 -14.28 1.00
N GLU A 129 0.78 -13.76 -0.19
CA GLU A 129 1.40 -12.43 -0.42
C GLU A 129 0.56 -11.30 0.21
N PHE A 130 -0.77 -11.35 0.11
CA PHE A 130 -1.64 -10.40 0.80
C PHE A 130 -1.42 -10.43 2.31
N GLY A 131 -1.35 -11.61 2.91
CA GLY A 131 -1.10 -11.77 4.33
C GLY A 131 0.21 -11.11 4.77
N GLU A 132 1.27 -11.29 3.99
CA GLU A 132 2.57 -10.69 4.24
C GLU A 132 2.54 -9.16 4.15
N TYR A 133 1.94 -8.60 3.09
CA TYR A 133 1.81 -7.16 2.91
C TYR A 133 0.94 -6.51 3.98
N ILE A 134 -0.20 -7.10 4.31
CA ILE A 134 -1.11 -6.56 5.33
C ILE A 134 -0.43 -6.55 6.69
N LYS A 135 0.23 -7.63 7.08
CA LYS A 135 0.95 -7.75 8.35
C LYS A 135 2.09 -6.72 8.44
N GLU A 136 2.89 -6.61 7.40
CA GLU A 136 4.02 -5.67 7.36
C GLU A 136 3.53 -4.22 7.39
N GLU A 137 2.52 -3.87 6.61
CA GLU A 137 1.99 -2.50 6.58
C GLU A 137 1.34 -2.11 7.91
N ALA A 138 0.58 -2.99 8.54
CA ALA A 138 0.01 -2.74 9.87
C ALA A 138 1.09 -2.44 10.90
N LYS A 139 2.18 -3.18 10.87
CA LYS A 139 3.35 -2.98 11.75
C LYS A 139 4.02 -1.63 11.48
N LEU A 140 4.22 -1.28 10.22
CA LEU A 140 4.85 -0.02 9.82
C LEU A 140 3.99 1.20 10.18
N ILE A 141 2.68 1.14 9.96
CA ILE A 141 1.75 2.21 10.34
C ILE A 141 1.77 2.40 11.87
N ALA A 142 1.74 1.33 12.65
CA ALA A 142 1.82 1.40 14.12
C ALA A 142 3.14 2.04 14.58
N LYS A 143 4.25 1.69 13.95
CA LYS A 143 5.57 2.26 14.23
C LYS A 143 5.62 3.76 13.94
N VAL A 144 5.08 4.20 12.80
CA VAL A 144 5.01 5.61 12.44
C VAL A 144 4.13 6.40 13.40
N LYS A 145 2.95 5.87 13.76
CA LYS A 145 2.04 6.50 14.75
C LYS A 145 2.72 6.70 16.11
N LYS A 146 3.46 5.70 16.57
CA LYS A 146 4.21 5.78 17.82
C LYS A 146 5.31 6.83 17.76
N ALA A 147 6.11 6.83 16.69
CA ALA A 147 7.16 7.81 16.49
C ALA A 147 6.61 9.24 16.40
N ASP A 148 5.48 9.44 15.71
CA ASP A 148 4.82 10.73 15.60
C ASP A 148 4.29 11.23 16.94
N SER A 149 3.76 10.34 17.78
CA SER A 149 3.28 10.70 19.12
C SER A 149 4.39 11.29 19.99
N GLU A 150 5.60 10.77 19.89
CA GLU A 150 6.76 11.31 20.59
C GLU A 150 7.28 12.60 19.95
N ARG A 151 7.37 12.63 18.63
CA ARG A 151 7.94 13.75 17.87
C ARG A 151 7.13 15.03 18.01
N TYR A 152 5.81 14.91 18.01
CA TYR A 152 4.89 16.06 17.94
C TYR A 152 4.17 16.39 19.26
N LYS A 153 4.55 15.76 20.36
CA LYS A 153 3.91 15.95 21.67
C LYS A 153 3.96 17.40 22.21
N ASP A 154 5.01 18.12 21.90
CA ASP A 154 5.28 19.47 22.44
C ASP A 154 4.93 20.60 21.46
N LEU A 155 4.20 20.31 20.40
CA LEU A 155 3.76 21.34 19.44
C LEU A 155 2.70 22.26 20.07
N PRO A 156 2.65 23.56 19.65
CA PRO A 156 1.62 24.49 20.13
C PRO A 156 0.22 24.05 19.67
N VAL A 157 -0.77 24.47 20.43
CA VAL A 157 -2.19 24.20 20.14
C VAL A 157 -2.66 24.89 18.86
#